data_4458314bc6387a0a816bbe48518bb0fe
#
_entry.id   4458314bc6387a0a816bbe48518bb0fe
#
_cell.length_a   1.000
_cell.length_b   1.000
_cell.length_c   1.000
_cell.angle_alpha   90.00
_cell.angle_beta   90.00
_cell.angle_gamma   90.00
#
_symmetry.space_group_name_H-M   'P 1'
#
loop_
_entity.id
_entity.type
_entity.pdbx_description
1 polymer ?
#
loop_
_entity_poly.entity_id
_entity_poly.type
_entity_poly.pdbx_seq_one_letter_code
_entity_poly.pdbx_strand_id
1 'polypeptide(L)' 'MLLRIMNDTGHTELQVTASEVIDQINDHPTHWVFVNGEMVSRENISAVSWDEVDSVNLIPAMVGGSL' A
#
# COMPACT_ATOMS: atom_id res chain seq x y z
N MET A 1 5.74 7.89 -7.94
CA MET A 1 4.34 7.51 -7.72
C MET A 1 3.84 8.03 -6.39
N LEU A 2 2.56 8.19 -6.26
CA LEU A 2 1.95 8.66 -5.02
C LEU A 2 1.64 7.47 -4.11
N LEU A 3 2.15 7.52 -2.89
CA LEU A 3 1.83 6.54 -1.86
C LEU A 3 0.93 7.19 -0.81
N ARG A 4 -0.20 6.56 -0.55
CA ARG A 4 -1.11 7.03 0.50
C ARG A 4 -1.20 5.95 1.57
N ILE A 5 -0.85 6.32 2.79
CA ILE A 5 -0.92 5.40 3.94
C ILE A 5 -2.07 5.87 4.81
N MET A 6 -3.09 5.03 4.93
CA MET A 6 -4.26 5.36 5.73
C MET A 6 -4.10 4.80 7.13
N ASN A 7 -4.65 5.49 8.10
CA ASN A 7 -4.65 5.02 9.49
C ASN A 7 -5.88 5.57 10.20
N ASP A 8 -6.01 5.26 11.48
CA ASP A 8 -7.20 5.62 12.26
C ASP A 8 -7.44 7.12 12.36
N THR A 9 -6.39 7.90 12.27
CA THR A 9 -6.48 9.35 12.46
C THR A 9 -6.39 10.12 11.16
N GLY A 10 -6.37 9.44 10.01
CA GLY A 10 -6.27 10.12 8.73
C GLY A 10 -5.37 9.38 7.77
N HIS A 11 -4.69 10.13 6.94
CA HIS A 11 -3.79 9.53 5.96
C HIS A 11 -2.56 10.40 5.73
N THR A 12 -1.51 9.77 5.22
CA THR A 12 -0.28 10.44 4.83
C THR A 12 -0.07 10.20 3.35
N GLU A 13 0.30 11.23 2.60
CA GLU A 13 0.60 11.11 1.18
C GLU A 13 2.06 11.45 0.95
N LEU A 14 2.74 10.59 0.20
CA LEU A 14 4.17 10.74 -0.09
C LEU A 14 4.42 10.46 -1.57
N GLN A 15 5.36 11.21 -2.14
CA GLN A 15 5.88 10.87 -3.46
C GLN A 15 7.07 9.95 -3.25
N VAL A 16 7.00 8.76 -3.84
CA VAL A 16 8.00 7.72 -3.59
C VAL A 16 8.45 7.08 -4.89
N THR A 17 9.62 6.45 -4.84
CA THR A 17 10.12 5.61 -5.91
C THR A 17 9.60 4.19 -5.72
N ALA A 18 9.80 3.34 -6.72
CA ALA A 18 9.42 1.94 -6.63
C ALA A 18 10.09 1.26 -5.42
N SER A 19 11.37 1.53 -5.23
CA SER A 19 12.11 0.97 -4.12
C SER A 19 11.52 1.40 -2.78
N GLU A 20 11.18 2.67 -2.67
CA GLU A 20 10.63 3.22 -1.43
C GLU A 20 9.24 2.67 -1.13
N VAL A 21 8.41 2.49 -2.16
CA VAL A 21 7.06 1.97 -1.92
C VAL A 21 7.13 0.51 -1.44
N ILE A 22 8.05 -0.26 -1.96
CA ILE A 22 8.22 -1.64 -1.53
C ILE A 22 8.65 -1.68 -0.07
N ASP A 23 9.56 -0.79 0.33
CA ASP A 23 9.98 -0.70 1.72
C ASP A 23 8.79 -0.36 2.64
N GLN A 24 7.94 0.55 2.20
CA GLN A 24 6.77 0.93 2.98
C GLN A 24 5.76 -0.21 3.09
N ILE A 25 5.59 -0.97 2.02
CA ILE A 25 4.72 -2.14 2.06
C ILE A 25 5.22 -3.14 3.10
N ASN A 26 6.54 -3.35 3.14
CA ASN A 26 7.14 -4.28 4.10
C ASN A 26 7.06 -3.75 5.53
N ASP A 27 7.08 -2.43 5.70
CA ASP A 27 6.96 -1.82 7.02
C ASP A 27 5.52 -1.84 7.56
N HIS A 28 4.55 -2.13 6.70
CA HIS A 28 3.14 -2.14 7.07
C HIS A 28 2.53 -3.51 6.81
N PRO A 29 2.98 -4.54 7.54
CA PRO A 29 2.58 -5.93 7.21
C PRO A 29 1.11 -6.23 7.44
N THR A 30 0.42 -5.38 8.20
CA THR A 30 -1.00 -5.58 8.47
C THR A 30 -1.90 -4.78 7.55
N HIS A 31 -1.34 -4.06 6.60
CA HIS A 31 -2.12 -3.23 5.68
C HIS A 31 -2.42 -3.99 4.39
N TRP A 32 -3.58 -3.70 3.83
CA TRP A 32 -3.93 -4.12 2.48
C TRP A 32 -3.23 -3.22 1.48
N VAL A 33 -2.79 -3.78 0.36
CA VAL A 33 -2.07 -3.03 -0.67
C VAL A 33 -2.98 -2.87 -1.89
N PHE A 34 -3.24 -1.63 -2.27
CA PHE A 34 -4.00 -1.32 -3.47
C PHE A 34 -3.10 -0.59 -4.45
N VAL A 35 -2.95 -1.13 -5.65
CA VAL A 35 -2.11 -0.55 -6.70
C VAL A 35 -3.04 -0.07 -7.81
N ASN A 36 -3.01 1.22 -8.10
CA ASN A 36 -3.89 1.86 -9.08
C ASN A 36 -5.36 1.51 -8.83
N GLY A 37 -5.71 1.39 -7.56
CA GLY A 37 -7.08 1.10 -7.16
C GLY A 37 -7.46 -0.36 -7.08
N GLU A 38 -6.53 -1.26 -7.41
CA GLU A 38 -6.79 -2.70 -7.35
C GLU A 38 -6.00 -3.34 -6.21
N MET A 39 -6.66 -4.20 -5.46
CA MET A 39 -6.00 -4.92 -4.40
C MET A 39 -5.02 -5.92 -4.96
N VAL A 40 -3.80 -5.91 -4.43
CA VAL A 40 -2.73 -6.81 -4.85
C VAL A 40 -2.25 -7.57 -3.62
N SER A 41 -2.16 -8.88 -3.72
CA SER A 41 -1.65 -9.67 -2.61
C SER A 41 -0.14 -9.46 -2.49
N ARG A 42 0.37 -9.63 -1.27
CA ARG A 42 1.80 -9.42 -1.03
C ARG A 42 2.66 -10.39 -1.83
N GLU A 43 2.12 -11.54 -2.15
CA GLU A 43 2.84 -12.53 -2.97
C GLU A 43 3.06 -12.03 -4.39
N ASN A 44 2.20 -11.15 -4.86
CA ASN A 44 2.27 -10.62 -6.22
C ASN A 44 2.97 -9.28 -6.32
N ILE A 45 3.41 -8.73 -5.22
CA ILE A 45 4.07 -7.41 -5.20
C ILE A 45 5.31 -7.40 -6.11
N SER A 46 6.06 -8.48 -6.12
CA SER A 46 7.26 -8.54 -6.96
C SER A 46 6.96 -8.64 -8.44
N ALA A 47 5.72 -8.97 -8.80
CA ALA A 47 5.31 -9.08 -10.19
C ALA A 47 4.69 -7.78 -10.73
N VAL A 48 4.55 -6.77 -9.90
CA VAL A 48 3.94 -5.51 -10.30
C VAL A 48 4.91 -4.72 -11.17
N SER A 49 4.39 -4.15 -12.25
CA SER A 49 5.17 -3.26 -13.13
C SER A 49 5.19 -1.85 -12.52
N TRP A 50 6.07 -1.65 -11.57
CA TRP A 50 6.11 -0.42 -10.76
C TRP A 50 6.31 0.83 -11.61
N ASP A 51 6.96 0.71 -12.77
CA ASP A 51 7.16 1.85 -13.67
C ASP A 51 5.85 2.41 -14.19
N GLU A 52 4.79 1.59 -14.19
CA GLU A 52 3.49 1.99 -14.72
C GLU A 52 2.49 2.33 -13.63
N VAL A 53 2.92 2.29 -12.39
CA VAL A 53 2.03 2.54 -11.26
C VAL A 53 1.95 4.03 -10.98
N ASP A 54 0.74 4.56 -10.92
CA ASP A 54 0.49 5.96 -10.59
C ASP A 54 0.32 6.17 -9.10
N SER A 55 -0.37 5.26 -8.43
CA SER A 55 -0.64 5.41 -7.01
C SER A 55 -0.76 4.07 -6.31
N VAL A 56 -0.41 4.10 -5.02
CA VAL A 56 -0.53 2.94 -4.14
C VAL A 56 -1.19 3.40 -2.86
N ASN A 57 -2.15 2.64 -2.38
CA ASN A 57 -2.80 2.89 -1.09
C ASN A 57 -2.51 1.74 -0.15
N LEU A 58 -2.11 2.08 1.07
CA LEU A 58 -1.98 1.12 2.15
C LEU A 58 -3.10 1.37 3.14
N ILE A 59 -3.98 0.40 3.30
CA ILE A 59 -5.17 0.54 4.11
C ILE A 59 -5.13 -0.50 5.22
N PRO A 60 -5.27 -0.09 6.50
CA PRO A 60 -5.21 -1.05 7.60
C PRO A 60 -6.27 -2.11 7.46
N ALA A 61 -5.90 -3.34 7.69
CA ALA A 61 -6.85 -4.43 7.71
C ALA A 61 -7.73 -4.29 8.95
N MET A 62 -9.03 -4.35 8.75
CA MET A 62 -9.99 -4.19 9.84
C MET A 62 -10.21 -5.51 10.54
N VAL A 63 -9.20 -5.92 11.23
CA VAL A 63 -9.23 -7.22 11.87
C VAL A 63 -10.25 -7.28 12.98
N GLY A 64 -10.30 -6.26 13.73
CA GLY A 64 -11.04 -6.29 14.94
C GLY A 64 -12.51 -6.44 14.78
N GLY A 65 -12.92 -6.14 13.70
CA GLY A 65 -14.33 -6.19 13.52
C GLY A 65 -14.99 -7.21 14.39
N SER A 66 -14.33 -8.01 14.93
CA SER A 66 -14.94 -8.97 15.71
C SER A 66 -15.83 -8.59 16.80
N LEU A 67 -15.76 -8.22 16.74
CA LEU A 67 -16.48 -8.14 17.48
C LEU A 67 -17.05 -8.13 17.56
#